data_e8a9fa907abf7b3723653b3a71c516ff
#
_entry.id   e8a9fa907abf7b3723653b3a71c516ff
#
_cell.length_a   1.000
_cell.length_b   1.000
_cell.length_c   1.000
_cell.angle_alpha   90.00
_cell.angle_beta   90.00
_cell.angle_gamma   90.00
#
_symmetry.space_group_name_H-M   'P 1'
#
loop_
_entity.id
_entity.type
_entity.pdbx_description
1 polymer ?
#
loop_
_entity_poly.entity_id
_entity_poly.type
_entity_poly.pdbx_seq_one_letter_code
_entity_poly.pdbx_strand_id
1 'polypeptide(L)'
;YKAAHMKHPCTEWAMETAGNYQWAYQMFLYLGIEYNYRYGKSHKTDALDGWLCYPPNNINPSQEVTPMPLAMGAAPECIDPNDVIGSYRKFYQTKQHRFKMVWSKRPVPQWFQFAA
;
A
#
# COMPACT_ATOMS: atom_id res chain seq x y z
N TYR A 1 -9.51 16.84 -3.16
CA TYR A 1 -8.53 16.41 -2.15
C TYR A 1 -7.33 17.35 -2.15
N LYS A 2 -6.80 17.65 -0.98
CA LYS A 2 -5.57 18.43 -0.85
C LYS A 2 -4.37 17.49 -1.04
N ALA A 3 -3.29 18.02 -1.64
CA ALA A 3 -2.03 17.30 -1.72
C ALA A 3 -1.50 17.03 -0.30
N ALA A 4 -1.12 15.79 -0.04
CA ALA A 4 -0.61 15.35 1.26
C ALA A 4 0.47 14.29 1.08
N HIS A 5 1.38 14.21 2.04
CA HIS A 5 2.43 13.19 2.07
C HIS A 5 3.28 13.12 0.78
N MET A 6 3.53 14.27 0.15
CA MET A 6 4.23 14.31 -1.14
C MET A 6 5.68 13.83 -1.07
N LYS A 7 6.29 13.93 0.12
CA LYS A 7 7.66 13.44 0.37
C LYS A 7 7.72 12.10 1.07
N HIS A 8 6.58 11.44 1.26
CA HIS A 8 6.58 10.09 1.80
C HIS A 8 7.32 9.15 0.84
N PRO A 9 8.20 8.26 1.33
CA PRO A 9 8.98 7.38 0.46
C PRO A 9 8.15 6.59 -0.55
N CYS A 10 6.99 6.09 -0.15
CA CYS A 10 6.11 5.35 -1.06
C CYS A 10 5.47 6.24 -2.12
N THR A 11 5.17 7.51 -1.79
CA THR A 11 4.67 8.48 -2.77
C THR A 11 5.75 8.80 -3.80
N GLU A 12 6.96 9.05 -3.35
CA GLU A 12 8.10 9.30 -4.24
C GLU A 12 8.38 8.08 -5.13
N TRP A 13 8.33 6.88 -4.55
CA TRP A 13 8.50 5.64 -5.29
C TRP A 13 7.45 5.48 -6.40
N ALA A 14 6.16 5.74 -6.09
CA ALA A 14 5.08 5.65 -7.07
C ALA A 14 5.27 6.61 -8.24
N MET A 15 5.95 7.73 -8.04
CA MET A 15 6.19 8.75 -9.05
C MET A 15 7.54 8.59 -9.76
N GLU A 16 8.33 7.59 -9.41
CA GLU A 16 9.68 7.39 -9.94
C GLU A 16 9.67 6.85 -11.37
N THR A 17 8.80 5.89 -11.66
CA THR A 17 8.64 5.31 -13.00
C THR A 17 7.17 5.06 -13.31
N ALA A 18 6.84 4.96 -14.61
CA ALA A 18 5.49 4.56 -15.02
C ALA A 18 5.13 3.16 -14.50
N GLY A 19 6.10 2.24 -14.43
CA GLY A 19 5.90 0.90 -13.88
C GLY A 19 5.49 0.94 -12.40
N ASN A 20 6.18 1.76 -11.60
CA ASN A 20 5.84 1.95 -10.19
C ASN A 20 4.45 2.56 -10.03
N TYR A 21 4.13 3.57 -10.84
CA TYR A 21 2.84 4.22 -10.82
C TYR A 21 1.71 3.21 -11.14
N GLN A 22 1.89 2.39 -12.17
CA GLN A 22 0.91 1.39 -12.56
C GLN A 22 0.70 0.35 -11.45
N TRP A 23 1.78 -0.05 -10.78
CA TRP A 23 1.69 -0.96 -9.64
C TRP A 23 0.85 -0.34 -8.52
N ALA A 24 1.13 0.92 -8.18
CA ALA A 24 0.38 1.64 -7.14
C ALA A 24 -1.09 1.83 -7.53
N TYR A 25 -1.36 2.12 -8.80
CA TYR A 25 -2.71 2.23 -9.31
C TYR A 25 -3.49 0.92 -9.19
N GLN A 26 -2.87 -0.21 -9.55
CA GLN A 26 -3.50 -1.51 -9.39
C GLN A 26 -3.80 -1.82 -7.92
N MET A 27 -2.89 -1.49 -7.02
CA MET A 27 -3.13 -1.63 -5.59
C MET A 27 -4.34 -0.79 -5.15
N PHE A 28 -4.45 0.43 -5.65
CA PHE A 28 -5.61 1.28 -5.40
C PHE A 28 -6.92 0.61 -5.84
N LEU A 29 -6.94 0.00 -7.01
CA LEU A 29 -8.11 -0.72 -7.51
C LEU A 29 -8.46 -1.92 -6.62
N TYR A 30 -7.48 -2.73 -6.25
CA TYR A 30 -7.70 -3.88 -5.38
C TYR A 30 -8.20 -3.47 -3.99
N LEU A 31 -7.69 -2.38 -3.44
CA LEU A 31 -8.17 -1.86 -2.17
C LEU A 31 -9.63 -1.43 -2.24
N GLY A 32 -10.04 -0.80 -3.35
CA GLY A 32 -11.44 -0.44 -3.58
C GLY A 32 -12.36 -1.65 -3.66
N ILE A 33 -11.93 -2.69 -4.38
CA ILE A 33 -12.67 -3.95 -4.49
C ILE A 33 -12.81 -4.61 -3.11
N GLU A 34 -11.72 -4.67 -2.34
CA GLU A 34 -11.72 -5.27 -1.01
C GLU A 34 -12.62 -4.50 -0.05
N TYR A 35 -12.57 -3.17 -0.10
CA TYR A 35 -13.43 -2.33 0.71
C TYR A 35 -14.92 -2.59 0.42
N ASN A 36 -15.29 -2.66 -0.86
CA ASN A 36 -16.66 -2.96 -1.26
C ASN A 36 -17.09 -4.35 -0.76
N TYR A 37 -16.21 -5.34 -0.90
CA TYR A 37 -16.49 -6.69 -0.43
C TYR A 37 -16.75 -6.73 1.08
N ARG A 38 -15.90 -6.05 1.87
CA ARG A 38 -16.00 -6.10 3.34
C ARG A 38 -17.16 -5.29 3.89
N TYR A 39 -17.46 -4.14 3.29
CA TYR A 39 -18.40 -3.16 3.86
C TYR A 39 -19.66 -2.94 3.02
N GLY A 40 -19.77 -3.56 1.85
CA GLY A 40 -20.95 -3.49 1.00
C GLY A 40 -21.22 -2.12 0.39
N LYS A 41 -20.21 -1.26 0.31
CA LYS A 41 -20.31 0.07 -0.28
C LYS A 41 -19.00 0.47 -0.95
N SER A 42 -19.07 1.41 -1.90
CA SER A 42 -17.89 1.93 -2.57
C SER A 42 -17.13 2.91 -1.67
N HIS A 43 -15.81 2.83 -1.70
CA HIS A 43 -14.99 3.82 -1.03
C HIS A 43 -15.04 5.14 -1.80
N LYS A 44 -15.04 6.27 -1.08
CA LYS A 44 -15.13 7.60 -1.68
C LYS A 44 -14.04 7.84 -2.73
N THR A 45 -12.84 7.31 -2.53
CA THR A 45 -11.72 7.49 -3.46
C THR A 45 -11.89 6.75 -4.78
N ASP A 46 -12.83 5.81 -4.90
CA ASP A 46 -13.10 5.11 -6.17
C ASP A 46 -13.48 6.10 -7.28
N ALA A 47 -14.04 7.25 -6.93
CA ALA A 47 -14.38 8.30 -7.88
C ALA A 47 -13.14 8.91 -8.58
N LEU A 48 -11.94 8.67 -8.06
CA LEU A 48 -10.70 9.17 -8.64
C LEU A 48 -10.13 8.27 -9.74
N ASP A 49 -10.71 7.09 -9.98
CA ASP A 49 -10.18 6.10 -10.94
C ASP A 49 -9.91 6.72 -12.32
N GLY A 50 -10.87 7.45 -12.87
CA GLY A 50 -10.72 8.08 -14.18
C GLY A 50 -9.57 9.07 -14.28
N TRP A 51 -9.16 9.68 -13.16
CA TRP A 51 -8.03 10.60 -13.09
C TRP A 51 -6.71 9.89 -12.89
N LEU A 52 -6.71 8.72 -12.24
CA LEU A 52 -5.50 8.02 -11.82
C LEU A 52 -5.07 6.91 -12.77
N CYS A 53 -5.94 6.49 -13.71
CA CYS A 53 -5.67 5.33 -14.57
C CYS A 53 -4.49 5.51 -15.51
N TYR A 54 -4.07 6.75 -15.79
CA TYR A 54 -2.89 7.02 -16.60
C TYR A 54 -1.85 7.76 -15.77
N PRO A 55 -0.56 7.41 -15.92
CA PRO A 55 0.50 8.15 -15.22
C PRO A 55 0.59 9.60 -15.72
N PRO A 56 1.08 10.52 -14.89
CA PRO A 56 1.35 11.90 -15.34
C PRO A 56 2.33 11.93 -16.50
N ASN A 57 2.20 12.94 -17.37
CA ASN A 57 3.07 13.07 -18.56
C ASN A 57 4.53 13.33 -18.21
N ASN A 58 4.81 13.88 -17.03
CA ASN A 58 6.17 14.26 -16.62
C ASN A 58 6.88 13.17 -15.81
N ILE A 59 6.33 11.96 -15.76
CA ILE A 59 6.96 10.83 -15.09
C ILE A 59 7.91 10.10 -16.04
N ASN A 60 8.95 9.47 -15.50
CA ASN A 60 9.82 8.59 -16.29
C ASN A 60 8.99 7.48 -16.94
N PRO A 61 8.99 7.34 -18.28
CA PRO A 61 8.12 6.37 -18.97
C PRO A 61 8.54 4.92 -18.83
N SER A 62 9.63 4.62 -18.14
CA SER A 62 10.09 3.25 -17.91
C SER A 62 8.98 2.40 -17.27
N GLN A 63 8.78 1.20 -17.80
CA GLN A 63 7.84 0.22 -17.25
C GLN A 63 8.47 -0.64 -16.15
N GLU A 64 9.72 -0.37 -15.79
CA GLU A 64 10.40 -1.08 -14.72
C GLU A 64 9.77 -0.76 -13.37
N VAL A 65 9.51 -1.81 -12.57
CA VAL A 65 9.09 -1.68 -11.18
C VAL A 65 10.34 -1.77 -10.32
N THR A 66 10.72 -0.66 -9.71
CA THR A 66 11.92 -0.61 -8.85
C THR A 66 11.61 -1.16 -7.46
N PRO A 67 12.63 -1.50 -6.66
CA PRO A 67 12.40 -2.00 -5.31
C PRO A 67 11.61 -1.01 -4.46
N MET A 68 10.57 -1.51 -3.77
CA MET A 68 9.73 -0.68 -2.91
C MET A 68 10.50 -0.27 -1.65
N PRO A 69 10.40 1.00 -1.22
CA PRO A 69 11.06 1.45 0.01
C PRO A 69 10.43 0.82 1.24
N LEU A 70 11.25 0.64 2.28
CA LEU A 70 10.83 0.13 3.57
C LEU A 70 10.46 1.31 4.49
N ALA A 71 9.21 1.76 4.38
CA ALA A 71 8.71 2.94 5.07
C ALA A 71 8.25 2.61 6.49
N MET A 72 9.16 2.10 7.31
CA MET A 72 8.85 1.68 8.69
C MET A 72 9.92 2.17 9.68
N GLY A 73 10.33 3.43 9.55
CA GLY A 73 11.34 4.02 10.41
C GLY A 73 11.01 4.00 11.90
N ALA A 74 9.72 3.93 12.26
CA ALA A 74 9.29 3.82 13.65
C ALA A 74 9.51 2.41 14.24
N ALA A 75 9.79 1.41 13.40
CA ALA A 75 10.04 0.03 13.81
C ALA A 75 11.23 -0.54 13.03
N PRO A 76 12.45 -0.01 13.25
CA PRO A 76 13.62 -0.39 12.47
C PRO A 76 13.99 -1.86 12.61
N GLU A 77 13.58 -2.51 13.69
CA GLU A 77 13.78 -3.95 13.90
C GLU A 77 13.05 -4.82 12.88
N CYS A 78 12.05 -4.27 12.18
CA CYS A 78 11.29 -4.98 11.14
C CYS A 78 11.99 -4.94 9.78
N ILE A 79 12.99 -4.09 9.60
CA ILE A 79 13.60 -3.81 8.30
C ILE A 79 14.57 -4.94 7.92
N ASP A 80 14.28 -5.60 6.80
CA ASP A 80 15.20 -6.51 6.11
C ASP A 80 15.23 -6.10 4.62
N PRO A 81 16.32 -5.46 4.17
CA PRO A 81 16.41 -5.00 2.77
C PRO A 81 16.31 -6.10 1.73
N ASN A 82 16.55 -7.35 2.13
CA ASN A 82 16.47 -8.50 1.23
C ASN A 82 15.08 -9.15 1.22
N ASP A 83 14.16 -8.69 2.06
CA ASP A 83 12.81 -9.25 2.17
C ASP A 83 11.80 -8.14 2.44
N VAL A 84 11.38 -7.46 1.39
CA VAL A 84 10.42 -6.34 1.49
C VAL A 84 9.08 -6.82 2.05
N ILE A 85 8.55 -7.91 1.51
CA ILE A 85 7.25 -8.43 1.95
C ILE A 85 7.31 -8.87 3.41
N GLY A 86 8.34 -9.62 3.80
CA GLY A 86 8.54 -10.05 5.19
C GLY A 86 8.69 -8.87 6.13
N SER A 87 9.39 -7.81 5.70
CA SER A 87 9.54 -6.57 6.49
C SER A 87 8.19 -5.93 6.77
N TYR A 88 7.34 -5.76 5.74
CA TYR A 88 6.01 -5.19 5.93
C TYR A 88 5.11 -6.09 6.78
N ARG A 89 5.19 -7.40 6.62
CA ARG A 89 4.43 -8.34 7.45
C ARG A 89 4.81 -8.23 8.92
N LYS A 90 6.10 -8.14 9.23
CA LYS A 90 6.57 -7.91 10.60
C LYS A 90 6.08 -6.57 11.13
N PHE A 91 6.13 -5.54 10.30
CA PHE A 91 5.65 -4.21 10.69
C PHE A 91 4.15 -4.24 11.01
N TYR A 92 3.34 -4.92 10.20
CA TYR A 92 1.92 -5.05 10.47
C TYR A 92 1.61 -5.87 11.73
N GLN A 93 2.45 -6.83 12.08
CA GLN A 93 2.34 -7.52 13.37
C GLN A 93 2.39 -6.55 14.55
N THR A 94 3.23 -5.52 14.47
CA THR A 94 3.34 -4.53 15.54
C THR A 94 2.11 -3.65 15.68
N LYS A 95 1.32 -3.50 14.61
CA LYS A 95 0.13 -2.63 14.60
C LYS A 95 -0.97 -3.10 15.54
N GLN A 96 -1.00 -4.38 15.89
CA GLN A 96 -2.00 -4.90 16.82
C GLN A 96 -1.93 -4.27 18.21
N HIS A 97 -0.81 -3.65 18.57
CA HIS A 97 -0.65 -2.92 19.82
C HIS A 97 -1.36 -1.56 19.81
N ARG A 98 -1.72 -1.05 18.63
CA ARG A 98 -2.40 0.22 18.45
C ARG A 98 -3.80 0.10 17.88
N PHE A 99 -4.05 -0.92 17.07
CA PHE A 99 -5.31 -1.12 16.36
C PHE A 99 -5.84 -2.51 16.62
N LYS A 100 -7.16 -2.60 16.70
CA LYS A 100 -7.84 -3.91 16.67
C LYS A 100 -7.74 -4.45 15.23
N MET A 101 -7.06 -5.57 15.06
CA MET A 101 -6.87 -6.19 13.76
C MET A 101 -8.06 -7.13 13.47
N VAL A 102 -8.85 -6.74 12.45
CA VAL A 102 -10.06 -7.50 12.06
C VAL A 102 -10.06 -7.67 10.55
N TRP A 103 -10.29 -8.89 10.10
CA TRP A 103 -10.45 -9.23 8.67
C TRP A 103 -11.91 -9.58 8.40
N SER A 104 -12.77 -8.57 8.21
CA SER A 104 -14.19 -8.77 7.92
C SER A 104 -14.38 -9.58 6.66
N LYS A 105 -15.16 -10.67 6.71
CA LYS A 105 -15.46 -11.57 5.58
C LYS A 105 -14.23 -12.26 4.96
N ARG A 106 -13.07 -12.21 5.61
CA ARG A 106 -11.84 -12.87 5.15
C ARG A 106 -11.22 -13.65 6.29
N PRO A 107 -10.55 -14.77 5.99
CA PRO A 107 -9.74 -15.44 7.00
C PRO A 107 -8.55 -14.57 7.39
N VAL A 108 -8.11 -14.70 8.63
CA VAL A 108 -6.86 -14.05 9.06
C VAL A 108 -5.71 -14.64 8.24
N PRO A 109 -4.82 -13.78 7.68
CA PRO A 109 -3.68 -14.30 6.93
C PRO A 109 -2.82 -15.25 7.77
N GLN A 110 -2.28 -16.28 7.13
CA GLN A 110 -1.47 -17.29 7.82
C GLN A 110 -0.23 -16.70 8.50
N TRP A 111 0.32 -15.63 7.93
CA TRP A 111 1.49 -14.96 8.48
C TRP A 111 1.20 -14.09 9.69
N PHE A 112 -0.09 -13.78 9.98
CA PHE A 112 -0.45 -12.90 11.09
C PHE A 112 -0.76 -13.74 12.34
N GLN A 113 -0.14 -13.37 13.45
CA GLN A 113 -0.37 -14.01 14.76
C GLN A 113 -0.82 -12.97 15.77
N PHE A 114 -1.95 -13.26 16.42
CA PHE A 114 -2.40 -12.41 17.52
C PHE A 114 -1.49 -12.57 18.72
N ALA A 115 -1.14 -11.45 19.34
CA ALA A 115 -0.40 -11.45 20.60
C ALA A 115 -1.22 -12.10 21.71
N ALA A 116 -0.54 -12.83 22.58
CA ALA A 116 -1.18 -13.48 23.73
C ALA A 116 -1.71 -12.46 24.76
#